data_75a4543e82b4201bfe637c74b39f8dad
#
_entry.id   75a4543e82b4201bfe637c74b39f8dad
#
_cell.length_a   1.000
_cell.length_b   1.000
_cell.length_c   1.000
_cell.angle_alpha   90.00
_cell.angle_beta   90.00
_cell.angle_gamma   90.00
#
_symmetry.space_group_name_H-M   'P 1'
#
loop_
_entity.id
_entity.type
_entity.pdbx_description
1 polymer ?
#
loop_
_entity_poly.entity_id
_entity_poly.type
_entity_poly.pdbx_seq_one_letter_code
_entity_poly.pdbx_strand_id
1 'polypeptide(L)'
;MIRDGFGRSFKTLRISLLDRCNFACTYCVDRESTEFGLKRMDLLKTEEWVRLVEGLHSTLDLKKVRLTGGEPTLYPDLKILVKELKNLNIPEISITTNGSVLSKQVFELREAGLDSINISLDAVTQESFKTMSRRSALKQTLCGIEAAISSGLKVRINCTLVRGKNEDQIIPILEYSWEKGIVPRFLELMRMGYLQNSDTVPIFTQKEILERVENEYGSLTSQVRKESSTANYWNTKDGNSFGIIANESAPFCRDCDRLRLDSKGNLYGCLSSSTGFPLPKLMEQGIDMEQILTLALRQKQDLRFKGSDLTMMAIGG
;
A
#
# COMPACT_ATOMS: atom_id res chain seq x y z
N MET A 1 -21.76 -5.84 14.95
CA MET A 1 -20.74 -5.76 13.86
C MET A 1 -21.20 -4.69 12.87
N ILE A 2 -20.43 -3.62 12.75
CA ILE A 2 -20.74 -2.48 11.87
C ILE A 2 -20.59 -2.87 10.41
N ARG A 3 -21.56 -2.48 9.59
CA ARG A 3 -21.57 -2.67 8.13
C ARG A 3 -21.89 -1.34 7.45
N ASP A 4 -21.40 -1.16 6.23
CA ASP A 4 -21.80 -0.02 5.41
C ASP A 4 -23.14 -0.26 4.69
N GLY A 5 -23.59 0.72 3.92
CA GLY A 5 -24.83 0.62 3.13
C GLY A 5 -24.85 -0.48 2.06
N PHE A 6 -23.70 -1.11 1.79
CA PHE A 6 -23.54 -2.23 0.86
C PHE A 6 -23.35 -3.59 1.56
N GLY A 7 -23.48 -3.62 2.89
CA GLY A 7 -23.37 -4.84 3.70
C GLY A 7 -21.94 -5.32 3.97
N ARG A 8 -20.89 -4.54 3.60
CA ARG A 8 -19.48 -4.90 3.80
C ARG A 8 -19.08 -4.75 5.26
N SER A 9 -18.22 -5.64 5.75
CA SER A 9 -17.51 -5.53 7.03
C SER A 9 -16.07 -5.09 6.79
N PHE A 10 -15.46 -4.40 7.76
CA PHE A 10 -14.16 -3.77 7.60
C PHE A 10 -13.16 -4.40 8.56
N LYS A 11 -12.25 -5.19 8.02
CA LYS A 11 -11.28 -5.99 8.77
C LYS A 11 -9.83 -5.56 8.53
N THR A 12 -9.61 -4.64 7.58
CA THR A 12 -8.27 -4.17 7.20
C THR A 12 -8.14 -2.68 7.46
N LEU A 13 -7.15 -2.30 8.26
CA LEU A 13 -6.76 -0.91 8.49
C LEU A 13 -5.44 -0.62 7.81
N ARG A 14 -5.35 0.47 7.04
CA ARG A 14 -4.09 1.03 6.53
C ARG A 14 -3.76 2.31 7.30
N ILE A 15 -2.52 2.45 7.71
CA ILE A 15 -2.03 3.59 8.48
C ILE A 15 -0.88 4.25 7.71
N SER A 16 -1.05 5.52 7.36
CA SER A 16 0.03 6.37 6.86
C SER A 16 0.73 6.98 8.07
N LEU A 17 1.88 6.43 8.47
CA LEU A 17 2.60 6.86 9.68
C LEU A 17 3.20 8.27 9.55
N LEU A 18 3.54 8.64 8.34
CA LEU A 18 4.14 9.93 7.99
C LEU A 18 3.92 10.22 6.51
N ASP A 19 3.90 11.48 6.15
CA ASP A 19 3.77 11.97 4.77
C ASP A 19 5.13 12.30 4.11
N ARG A 20 6.24 11.90 4.73
CA ARG A 20 7.61 12.08 4.24
C ARG A 20 8.14 10.78 3.64
N CYS A 21 8.85 10.92 2.50
CA CYS A 21 9.52 9.81 1.81
C CYS A 21 10.95 10.22 1.42
N ASN A 22 11.88 9.27 1.42
CA ASN A 22 13.22 9.46 0.88
C ASN A 22 13.29 9.24 -0.65
N PHE A 23 12.19 8.77 -1.28
CA PHE A 23 12.02 8.74 -2.73
C PHE A 23 11.08 9.87 -3.20
N ALA A 24 11.10 10.14 -4.50
CA ALA A 24 10.25 11.14 -5.16
C ALA A 24 9.63 10.55 -6.44
N CYS A 25 8.99 9.37 -6.29
CA CYS A 25 8.46 8.62 -7.43
C CYS A 25 7.56 9.47 -8.32
N THR A 26 7.71 9.27 -9.63
CA THR A 26 7.06 10.10 -10.67
C THR A 26 5.55 10.06 -10.66
N TYR A 27 4.94 9.12 -9.96
CA TYR A 27 3.49 8.99 -9.78
C TYR A 27 3.01 9.45 -8.40
N CYS A 28 3.92 9.72 -7.45
CA CYS A 28 3.58 10.17 -6.10
C CYS A 28 3.71 11.67 -5.92
N VAL A 29 4.73 12.27 -6.57
CA VAL A 29 5.16 13.65 -6.31
C VAL A 29 5.35 14.40 -7.61
N ASP A 30 4.81 15.61 -7.68
CA ASP A 30 5.08 16.53 -8.78
C ASP A 30 6.57 16.93 -8.81
N ARG A 31 7.05 17.30 -10.00
CA ARG A 31 8.44 17.78 -10.19
C ARG A 31 8.72 19.07 -9.42
N GLU A 32 7.73 19.93 -9.31
CA GLU A 32 7.85 21.28 -8.74
C GLU A 32 7.64 21.30 -7.22
N SER A 33 7.19 20.20 -6.63
CA SER A 33 6.96 20.11 -5.18
C SER A 33 8.30 20.10 -4.43
N THR A 34 8.54 21.15 -3.65
CA THR A 34 9.72 21.29 -2.78
C THR A 34 9.44 20.92 -1.32
N GLU A 35 8.16 20.78 -0.94
CA GLU A 35 7.75 20.46 0.42
C GLU A 35 7.44 18.96 0.58
N PHE A 36 8.23 18.30 1.40
CA PHE A 36 8.11 16.87 1.67
C PHE A 36 7.87 16.61 3.15
N GLY A 37 6.59 16.61 3.55
CA GLY A 37 6.09 15.98 4.76
C GLY A 37 6.26 16.75 6.07
N LEU A 38 5.58 16.25 7.11
CA LEU A 38 5.58 16.78 8.47
C LEU A 38 6.97 16.75 9.09
N LYS A 39 7.29 17.77 9.91
CA LYS A 39 8.46 17.74 10.77
C LYS A 39 8.32 16.59 11.78
N ARG A 40 9.44 16.02 12.25
CA ARG A 40 9.45 14.93 13.23
C ARG A 40 8.65 15.25 14.51
N MET A 41 8.55 16.52 14.88
CA MET A 41 7.80 16.97 16.07
C MET A 41 6.27 16.87 15.92
N ASP A 42 5.79 16.81 14.68
CA ASP A 42 4.35 16.81 14.37
C ASP A 42 3.79 15.38 14.12
N LEU A 43 4.62 14.34 14.28
CA LEU A 43 4.20 12.95 14.13
C LEU A 43 3.48 12.47 15.38
N LEU A 44 2.41 11.69 15.19
CA LEU A 44 1.78 10.98 16.29
C LEU A 44 2.78 10.01 16.92
N LYS A 45 2.78 9.96 18.26
CA LYS A 45 3.61 9.04 19.03
C LYS A 45 3.06 7.62 18.97
N THR A 46 3.89 6.66 19.34
CA THR A 46 3.50 5.24 19.36
C THR A 46 2.25 4.99 20.19
N GLU A 47 2.17 5.61 21.40
CA GLU A 47 1.03 5.45 22.30
C GLU A 47 -0.27 5.99 21.70
N GLU A 48 -0.19 7.08 20.94
CA GLU A 48 -1.35 7.66 20.25
C GLU A 48 -1.82 6.72 19.14
N TRP A 49 -0.91 6.17 18.33
CA TRP A 49 -1.25 5.17 17.32
C TRP A 49 -1.90 3.93 17.91
N VAL A 50 -1.33 3.39 19.00
CA VAL A 50 -1.87 2.21 19.69
C VAL A 50 -3.28 2.49 20.17
N ARG A 51 -3.54 3.62 20.83
CA ARG A 51 -4.89 4.02 21.30
C ARG A 51 -5.90 4.10 20.16
N LEU A 52 -5.52 4.70 19.01
CA LEU A 52 -6.42 4.80 17.85
C LEU A 52 -6.74 3.42 17.27
N VAL A 53 -5.73 2.57 17.14
CA VAL A 53 -5.89 1.21 16.59
C VAL A 53 -6.68 0.33 17.55
N GLU A 54 -6.45 0.41 18.86
CA GLU A 54 -7.20 -0.32 19.87
C GLU A 54 -8.69 0.02 19.83
N GLY A 55 -9.05 1.31 19.76
CA GLY A 55 -10.43 1.76 19.63
C GLY A 55 -11.11 1.22 18.36
N LEU A 56 -10.40 1.23 17.23
CA LEU A 56 -10.92 0.64 15.99
C LEU A 56 -10.98 -0.89 16.05
N HIS A 57 -9.97 -1.54 16.65
CA HIS A 57 -9.91 -3.00 16.75
C HIS A 57 -11.01 -3.57 17.64
N SER A 58 -11.27 -2.95 18.81
CA SER A 58 -12.33 -3.39 19.72
C SER A 58 -13.71 -3.36 19.06
N THR A 59 -13.95 -2.42 18.16
CA THR A 59 -15.24 -2.26 17.46
C THR A 59 -15.35 -3.12 16.19
N LEU A 60 -14.26 -3.24 15.43
CA LEU A 60 -14.27 -3.87 14.10
C LEU A 60 -13.73 -5.30 14.09
N ASP A 61 -13.02 -5.77 15.13
CA ASP A 61 -12.27 -7.02 15.13
C ASP A 61 -11.31 -7.10 13.93
N LEU A 62 -10.40 -6.12 13.84
CA LEU A 62 -9.44 -6.00 12.75
C LEU A 62 -8.63 -7.29 12.60
N LYS A 63 -8.52 -7.79 11.39
CA LYS A 63 -7.70 -8.97 11.06
C LYS A 63 -6.35 -8.58 10.48
N LYS A 64 -6.22 -7.34 10.02
CA LYS A 64 -5.00 -6.86 9.39
C LYS A 64 -4.78 -5.37 9.61
N VAL A 65 -3.58 -5.02 10.03
CA VAL A 65 -3.06 -3.65 10.00
C VAL A 65 -1.91 -3.57 9.00
N ARG A 66 -1.97 -2.58 8.13
CA ARG A 66 -0.88 -2.29 7.19
C ARG A 66 -0.29 -0.92 7.46
N LEU A 67 0.97 -0.89 7.85
CA LEU A 67 1.75 0.32 8.02
C LEU A 67 2.32 0.76 6.68
N THR A 68 2.14 2.04 6.37
CA THR A 68 2.54 2.69 5.13
C THR A 68 2.81 4.16 5.43
N GLY A 69 2.75 5.04 4.46
CA GLY A 69 2.95 6.46 4.60
C GLY A 69 3.63 7.01 3.36
N GLY A 70 4.49 7.99 3.52
CA GLY A 70 5.54 8.25 2.55
C GLY A 70 6.47 7.04 2.52
N GLU A 71 7.38 6.94 3.50
CA GLU A 71 8.19 5.72 3.70
C GLU A 71 8.17 5.33 5.19
N PRO A 72 7.43 4.27 5.56
CA PRO A 72 7.22 3.90 6.96
C PRO A 72 8.50 3.51 7.70
N THR A 73 9.54 3.04 7.00
CA THR A 73 10.84 2.72 7.63
C THR A 73 11.61 3.96 8.12
N LEU A 74 11.12 5.17 7.82
CA LEU A 74 11.62 6.42 8.37
C LEU A 74 10.91 6.84 9.66
N TYR A 75 9.84 6.13 10.07
CA TYR A 75 9.18 6.37 11.35
C TYR A 75 10.10 5.88 12.49
N PRO A 76 10.48 6.76 13.45
CA PRO A 76 11.56 6.45 14.40
C PRO A 76 11.29 5.21 15.25
N ASP A 77 10.06 5.06 15.72
CA ASP A 77 9.66 4.01 16.67
C ASP A 77 8.92 2.85 16.00
N LEU A 78 9.20 2.60 14.69
CA LEU A 78 8.50 1.58 13.91
C LEU A 78 8.52 0.20 14.57
N LYS A 79 9.67 -0.22 15.10
CA LYS A 79 9.82 -1.50 15.82
C LYS A 79 8.91 -1.56 17.06
N ILE A 80 8.88 -0.49 17.85
CA ILE A 80 8.06 -0.41 19.06
C ILE A 80 6.59 -0.44 18.67
N LEU A 81 6.19 0.33 17.66
CA LEU A 81 4.82 0.33 17.16
C LEU A 81 4.38 -1.06 16.68
N VAL A 82 5.20 -1.75 15.89
CA VAL A 82 4.88 -3.12 15.44
C VAL A 82 4.63 -4.05 16.62
N LYS A 83 5.50 -4.00 17.65
CA LYS A 83 5.38 -4.81 18.87
C LYS A 83 4.08 -4.50 19.61
N GLU A 84 3.79 -3.21 19.84
CA GLU A 84 2.58 -2.82 20.56
C GLU A 84 1.29 -3.18 19.79
N LEU A 85 1.28 -3.02 18.47
CA LEU A 85 0.15 -3.47 17.65
C LEU A 85 -0.03 -5.00 17.70
N LYS A 86 1.07 -5.76 17.81
CA LYS A 86 0.99 -7.22 17.97
C LYS A 86 0.42 -7.61 19.34
N ASN A 87 0.72 -6.84 20.38
CA ASN A 87 0.16 -7.01 21.72
C ASN A 87 -1.37 -6.81 21.77
N LEU A 88 -1.95 -6.07 20.81
CA LEU A 88 -3.40 -5.97 20.64
C LEU A 88 -4.05 -7.23 20.04
N ASN A 89 -3.28 -8.30 19.82
CA ASN A 89 -3.73 -9.57 19.20
C ASN A 89 -4.24 -9.42 17.76
N ILE A 90 -3.76 -8.43 17.02
CA ILE A 90 -4.09 -8.29 15.59
C ILE A 90 -3.40 -9.42 14.81
N PRO A 91 -4.14 -10.26 14.07
CA PRO A 91 -3.60 -11.46 13.44
C PRO A 91 -2.47 -11.18 12.44
N GLU A 92 -2.60 -10.14 11.59
CA GLU A 92 -1.61 -9.81 10.58
C GLU A 92 -1.19 -8.33 10.67
N ILE A 93 0.11 -8.09 10.90
CA ILE A 93 0.74 -6.77 10.77
C ILE A 93 1.66 -6.81 9.56
N SER A 94 1.47 -5.86 8.66
CA SER A 94 2.22 -5.78 7.41
C SER A 94 2.72 -4.36 7.16
N ILE A 95 3.81 -4.24 6.38
CA ILE A 95 4.37 -2.95 5.96
C ILE A 95 4.40 -2.87 4.43
N THR A 96 4.24 -1.65 3.89
CA THR A 96 4.56 -1.35 2.49
C THR A 96 5.68 -0.33 2.46
N THR A 97 6.80 -0.65 1.83
CA THR A 97 8.04 0.15 1.85
C THR A 97 8.72 0.17 0.49
N ASN A 98 9.55 1.18 0.23
CA ASN A 98 10.46 1.21 -0.92
C ASN A 98 11.72 0.33 -0.72
N GLY A 99 11.92 -0.24 0.46
CA GLY A 99 13.00 -1.18 0.77
C GLY A 99 14.39 -0.59 0.94
N SER A 100 14.61 0.68 0.65
CA SER A 100 15.96 1.27 0.56
C SER A 100 16.77 1.27 1.86
N VAL A 101 16.10 1.27 3.02
CA VAL A 101 16.74 1.20 4.34
C VAL A 101 16.37 -0.07 5.11
N LEU A 102 15.58 -0.94 4.50
CA LEU A 102 14.98 -2.12 5.12
C LEU A 102 16.03 -3.12 5.65
N SER A 103 17.14 -3.33 4.94
CA SER A 103 18.20 -4.24 5.35
C SER A 103 18.77 -3.98 6.75
N LYS A 104 18.60 -2.75 7.26
CA LYS A 104 19.07 -2.35 8.58
C LYS A 104 18.11 -2.68 9.73
N GLN A 105 16.83 -2.97 9.41
CA GLN A 105 15.75 -3.03 10.39
C GLN A 105 14.93 -4.32 10.32
N VAL A 106 14.98 -5.03 9.20
CA VAL A 106 14.01 -6.09 8.90
C VAL A 106 14.00 -7.23 9.92
N PHE A 107 15.17 -7.63 10.42
CA PHE A 107 15.27 -8.69 11.43
C PHE A 107 14.61 -8.26 12.76
N GLU A 108 14.87 -7.03 13.19
CA GLU A 108 14.23 -6.48 14.38
C GLU A 108 12.72 -6.30 14.21
N LEU A 109 12.26 -5.91 13.03
CA LEU A 109 10.83 -5.83 12.73
C LEU A 109 10.17 -7.21 12.74
N ARG A 110 10.86 -8.24 12.25
CA ARG A 110 10.40 -9.63 12.32
C ARG A 110 10.28 -10.11 13.76
N GLU A 111 11.29 -9.85 14.59
CA GLU A 111 11.28 -10.17 16.04
C GLU A 111 10.17 -9.43 16.78
N ALA A 112 9.87 -8.18 16.38
CA ALA A 112 8.77 -7.40 16.94
C ALA A 112 7.38 -7.92 16.56
N GLY A 113 7.27 -8.89 15.63
CA GLY A 113 6.01 -9.50 15.23
C GLY A 113 5.47 -9.04 13.88
N LEU A 114 6.31 -8.44 13.00
CA LEU A 114 5.91 -8.19 11.61
C LEU A 114 5.68 -9.52 10.88
N ASP A 115 4.53 -9.66 10.19
CA ASP A 115 4.13 -10.91 9.54
C ASP A 115 4.44 -10.92 8.04
N SER A 116 4.30 -9.78 7.37
CA SER A 116 4.49 -9.70 5.92
C SER A 116 4.93 -8.32 5.46
N ILE A 117 5.59 -8.29 4.30
CA ILE A 117 6.13 -7.05 3.72
C ILE A 117 5.81 -6.96 2.23
N ASN A 118 5.39 -5.77 1.78
CA ASN A 118 5.29 -5.46 0.37
C ASN A 118 6.39 -4.44 0.04
N ILE A 119 7.24 -4.76 -0.90
CA ILE A 119 8.34 -3.89 -1.33
C ILE A 119 7.99 -3.33 -2.70
N SER A 120 8.04 -2.01 -2.83
CA SER A 120 7.82 -1.32 -4.10
C SER A 120 9.11 -1.39 -4.93
N LEU A 121 9.02 -2.02 -6.11
CA LEU A 121 10.11 -2.14 -7.06
C LEU A 121 9.55 -1.93 -8.47
N ASP A 122 9.74 -0.72 -9.02
CA ASP A 122 9.15 -0.33 -10.29
C ASP A 122 10.08 -0.63 -11.49
N ALA A 123 11.33 -1.02 -11.23
CA ALA A 123 12.30 -1.45 -12.23
C ALA A 123 13.46 -2.23 -11.58
N VAL A 124 14.11 -3.11 -12.37
CA VAL A 124 15.32 -3.85 -11.97
C VAL A 124 16.57 -3.34 -12.68
N THR A 125 16.45 -2.38 -13.59
CA THR A 125 17.59 -1.68 -14.19
C THR A 125 17.81 -0.33 -13.52
N GLN A 126 19.07 0.10 -13.39
CA GLN A 126 19.43 1.34 -12.71
C GLN A 126 18.81 2.57 -13.37
N GLU A 127 18.73 2.59 -14.68
CA GLU A 127 18.19 3.71 -15.46
C GLU A 127 16.68 3.85 -15.26
N SER A 128 15.91 2.78 -15.50
CA SER A 128 14.46 2.78 -15.31
C SER A 128 14.09 3.01 -13.86
N PHE A 129 14.84 2.42 -12.90
CA PHE A 129 14.62 2.67 -11.48
C PHE A 129 14.81 4.15 -11.12
N LYS A 130 15.89 4.79 -11.62
CA LYS A 130 16.14 6.21 -11.41
C LYS A 130 15.05 7.08 -12.06
N THR A 131 14.58 6.71 -13.23
CA THR A 131 13.48 7.38 -13.93
C THR A 131 12.20 7.34 -13.10
N MET A 132 11.86 6.19 -12.52
CA MET A 132 10.64 5.99 -11.73
C MET A 132 10.75 6.63 -10.34
N SER A 133 11.80 6.32 -9.59
CA SER A 133 11.97 6.72 -8.18
C SER A 133 12.58 8.11 -7.99
N ARG A 134 13.19 8.68 -9.04
CA ARG A 134 14.06 9.88 -9.01
C ARG A 134 15.21 9.75 -8.00
N ARG A 135 15.68 8.52 -7.77
CA ARG A 135 16.79 8.18 -6.84
C ARG A 135 17.68 7.09 -7.45
N SER A 136 18.95 7.11 -7.10
CA SER A 136 19.92 6.07 -7.50
C SER A 136 20.08 5.02 -6.39
N ALA A 137 18.97 4.47 -5.91
CA ALA A 137 18.91 3.59 -4.74
C ALA A 137 18.51 2.13 -5.07
N LEU A 138 18.64 1.70 -6.34
CA LEU A 138 18.27 0.34 -6.74
C LEU A 138 19.00 -0.72 -5.91
N LYS A 139 20.33 -0.60 -5.78
CA LYS A 139 21.14 -1.56 -5.02
C LYS A 139 20.66 -1.70 -3.56
N GLN A 140 20.33 -0.58 -2.91
CA GLN A 140 19.81 -0.57 -1.54
C GLN A 140 18.45 -1.26 -1.45
N THR A 141 17.55 -1.01 -2.41
CA THR A 141 16.24 -1.67 -2.47
C THR A 141 16.38 -3.18 -2.68
N LEU A 142 17.26 -3.63 -3.60
CA LEU A 142 17.53 -5.04 -3.82
C LEU A 142 18.14 -5.72 -2.58
N CYS A 143 19.10 -5.07 -1.90
CA CYS A 143 19.62 -5.54 -0.61
C CYS A 143 18.51 -5.65 0.46
N GLY A 144 17.55 -4.72 0.46
CA GLY A 144 16.39 -4.77 1.35
C GLY A 144 15.46 -5.96 1.06
N ILE A 145 15.27 -6.31 -0.22
CA ILE A 145 14.50 -7.50 -0.63
C ILE A 145 15.20 -8.78 -0.14
N GLU A 146 16.50 -8.92 -0.38
CA GLU A 146 17.29 -10.09 0.05
C GLU A 146 17.25 -10.25 1.57
N ALA A 147 17.40 -9.15 2.31
CA ALA A 147 17.32 -9.18 3.77
C ALA A 147 15.91 -9.59 4.27
N ALA A 148 14.85 -9.13 3.59
CA ALA A 148 13.48 -9.50 3.92
C ALA A 148 13.22 -11.00 3.68
N ILE A 149 13.72 -11.55 2.58
CA ILE A 149 13.66 -13.01 2.30
C ILE A 149 14.41 -13.77 3.40
N SER A 150 15.64 -13.38 3.69
CA SER A 150 16.51 -14.03 4.69
C SER A 150 15.94 -13.98 6.11
N SER A 151 15.10 -12.97 6.43
CA SER A 151 14.43 -12.86 7.72
C SER A 151 13.23 -13.83 7.88
N GLY A 152 12.85 -14.56 6.82
CA GLY A 152 11.69 -15.45 6.81
C GLY A 152 10.33 -14.76 6.78
N LEU A 153 10.29 -13.44 6.47
CA LEU A 153 9.04 -12.73 6.24
C LEU A 153 8.38 -13.15 4.93
N LYS A 154 7.05 -13.06 4.90
CA LYS A 154 6.31 -13.21 3.66
C LYS A 154 6.47 -11.96 2.80
N VAL A 155 7.32 -12.05 1.77
CA VAL A 155 7.65 -10.94 0.88
C VAL A 155 6.75 -10.93 -0.36
N ARG A 156 6.37 -9.73 -0.80
CA ARG A 156 5.76 -9.47 -2.12
C ARG A 156 6.39 -8.24 -2.74
N ILE A 157 6.52 -8.24 -4.06
CA ILE A 157 6.92 -7.08 -4.84
C ILE A 157 5.68 -6.43 -5.45
N ASN A 158 5.62 -5.10 -5.38
CA ASN A 158 4.64 -4.27 -6.07
C ASN A 158 5.38 -3.41 -7.11
N CYS A 159 4.90 -3.41 -8.34
CA CYS A 159 5.38 -2.55 -9.40
C CYS A 159 4.22 -1.68 -9.91
N THR A 160 4.33 -0.37 -9.78
CA THR A 160 3.38 0.56 -10.40
C THR A 160 3.80 0.81 -11.84
N LEU A 161 2.91 0.52 -12.78
CA LEU A 161 3.18 0.72 -14.21
C LEU A 161 2.76 2.12 -14.65
N VAL A 162 3.69 2.82 -15.29
CA VAL A 162 3.49 4.14 -15.86
C VAL A 162 3.87 4.09 -17.34
N ARG A 163 2.88 4.25 -18.20
CA ARG A 163 3.05 4.19 -19.66
C ARG A 163 4.13 5.14 -20.13
N GLY A 164 5.01 4.65 -21.03
CA GLY A 164 6.14 5.40 -21.56
C GLY A 164 7.31 5.54 -20.59
N LYS A 165 7.31 4.81 -19.44
CA LYS A 165 8.39 4.89 -18.44
C LYS A 165 8.97 3.56 -18.00
N ASN A 166 8.14 2.55 -17.74
CA ASN A 166 8.61 1.28 -17.17
C ASN A 166 7.79 0.05 -17.60
N GLU A 167 6.99 0.12 -18.65
CA GLU A 167 6.29 -1.05 -19.20
C GLU A 167 7.24 -2.11 -19.76
N ASP A 168 8.46 -1.73 -20.12
CA ASP A 168 9.56 -2.63 -20.51
C ASP A 168 10.06 -3.47 -19.32
N GLN A 169 9.77 -3.03 -18.08
CA GLN A 169 10.21 -3.72 -16.87
C GLN A 169 9.27 -4.85 -16.42
N ILE A 170 8.15 -5.08 -17.10
CA ILE A 170 7.20 -6.15 -16.73
C ILE A 170 7.91 -7.50 -16.70
N ILE A 171 8.55 -7.91 -17.80
CA ILE A 171 9.24 -9.20 -17.89
C ILE A 171 10.45 -9.27 -16.96
N PRO A 172 11.36 -8.29 -16.91
CA PRO A 172 12.49 -8.33 -15.98
C PRO A 172 12.08 -8.43 -14.49
N ILE A 173 10.97 -7.79 -14.09
CA ILE A 173 10.45 -7.88 -12.72
C ILE A 173 9.85 -9.27 -12.44
N LEU A 174 9.16 -9.88 -13.40
CA LEU A 174 8.67 -11.25 -13.28
C LEU A 174 9.85 -12.22 -13.04
N GLU A 175 10.84 -12.19 -13.92
CA GLU A 175 12.03 -13.06 -13.85
C GLU A 175 12.77 -12.89 -12.53
N TYR A 176 13.09 -11.64 -12.15
CA TYR A 176 13.74 -11.34 -10.88
C TYR A 176 12.93 -11.87 -9.68
N SER A 177 11.62 -11.66 -9.70
CA SER A 177 10.77 -12.06 -8.57
C SER A 177 10.66 -13.59 -8.47
N TRP A 178 10.46 -14.27 -9.59
CA TRP A 178 10.32 -15.72 -9.62
C TRP A 178 11.64 -16.44 -9.26
N GLU A 179 12.79 -15.92 -9.70
CA GLU A 179 14.11 -16.41 -9.25
C GLU A 179 14.25 -16.40 -7.72
N LYS A 180 13.64 -15.41 -7.06
CA LYS A 180 13.64 -15.26 -5.60
C LYS A 180 12.47 -15.96 -4.90
N GLY A 181 11.63 -16.70 -5.63
CA GLY A 181 10.42 -17.32 -5.07
C GLY A 181 9.34 -16.32 -4.62
N ILE A 182 9.34 -15.10 -5.16
CA ILE A 182 8.40 -14.03 -4.82
C ILE A 182 7.31 -13.94 -5.88
N VAL A 183 6.07 -13.70 -5.46
CA VAL A 183 4.96 -13.39 -6.36
C VAL A 183 4.89 -11.88 -6.57
N PRO A 184 5.25 -11.36 -7.76
CA PRO A 184 5.16 -9.94 -8.07
C PRO A 184 3.71 -9.53 -8.37
N ARG A 185 3.41 -8.25 -8.17
CA ARG A 185 2.11 -7.66 -8.51
C ARG A 185 2.31 -6.36 -9.26
N PHE A 186 1.64 -6.24 -10.39
CA PHE A 186 1.59 -5.01 -11.17
C PHE A 186 0.38 -4.18 -10.78
N LEU A 187 0.56 -2.89 -10.61
CA LEU A 187 -0.47 -1.94 -10.25
C LEU A 187 -0.74 -1.01 -11.41
N GLU A 188 -1.99 -0.86 -11.78
CA GLU A 188 -2.40 0.24 -12.64
C GLU A 188 -2.18 1.57 -11.90
N LEU A 189 -1.75 2.57 -12.66
CA LEU A 189 -1.59 3.93 -12.14
C LEU A 189 -2.93 4.47 -11.66
N MET A 190 -2.99 4.92 -10.42
CA MET A 190 -4.17 5.58 -9.86
C MET A 190 -4.07 7.11 -10.04
N ARG A 191 -5.16 7.72 -10.45
CA ARG A 191 -5.27 9.17 -10.60
C ARG A 191 -5.50 9.81 -9.22
N MET A 192 -4.41 10.16 -8.55
CA MET A 192 -4.40 10.77 -7.22
C MET A 192 -3.47 11.97 -7.13
N GLY A 193 -3.77 12.90 -6.22
CA GLY A 193 -3.00 14.11 -6.03
C GLY A 193 -2.87 14.88 -7.33
N TYR A 194 -1.65 15.26 -7.71
CA TYR A 194 -1.40 16.01 -8.94
C TYR A 194 -1.82 15.29 -10.24
N LEU A 195 -2.01 13.95 -10.20
CA LEU A 195 -2.47 13.16 -11.33
C LEU A 195 -4.00 13.07 -11.43
N GLN A 196 -4.75 13.57 -10.47
CA GLN A 196 -6.21 13.41 -10.42
C GLN A 196 -6.91 13.96 -11.67
N ASN A 197 -6.50 15.12 -12.13
CA ASN A 197 -7.08 15.81 -13.29
C ASN A 197 -6.23 15.64 -14.55
N SER A 198 -5.27 14.71 -14.56
CA SER A 198 -4.38 14.47 -15.68
C SER A 198 -4.96 13.42 -16.60
N ASP A 199 -5.69 13.85 -17.64
CA ASP A 199 -6.08 12.97 -18.75
C ASP A 199 -4.90 12.62 -19.68
N THR A 200 -3.74 13.26 -19.45
CA THR A 200 -2.56 13.16 -20.32
C THR A 200 -1.70 11.92 -20.04
N VAL A 201 -1.85 11.26 -18.90
CA VAL A 201 -1.10 10.02 -18.58
C VAL A 201 -2.01 8.82 -18.80
N PRO A 202 -1.92 8.14 -19.95
CA PRO A 202 -2.73 6.97 -20.22
C PRO A 202 -2.32 5.81 -19.30
N ILE A 203 -3.31 5.12 -18.75
CA ILE A 203 -3.12 3.96 -17.87
C ILE A 203 -2.63 2.78 -18.70
N PHE A 204 -1.69 2.02 -18.16
CA PHE A 204 -1.31 0.71 -18.68
C PHE A 204 -2.24 -0.32 -18.03
N THR A 205 -3.20 -0.84 -18.80
CA THR A 205 -4.34 -1.60 -18.29
C THR A 205 -4.01 -3.06 -17.99
N GLN A 206 -4.86 -3.72 -17.17
CA GLN A 206 -4.75 -5.17 -16.92
C GLN A 206 -4.68 -5.97 -18.22
N LYS A 207 -5.47 -5.62 -19.23
CA LYS A 207 -5.48 -6.31 -20.53
C LYS A 207 -4.10 -6.25 -21.19
N GLU A 208 -3.49 -5.07 -21.24
CA GLU A 208 -2.16 -4.86 -21.84
C GLU A 208 -1.05 -5.56 -21.05
N ILE A 209 -1.18 -5.62 -19.72
CA ILE A 209 -0.25 -6.40 -18.88
C ILE A 209 -0.33 -7.88 -19.24
N LEU A 210 -1.55 -8.42 -19.33
CA LEU A 210 -1.78 -9.82 -19.69
C LEU A 210 -1.25 -10.13 -21.09
N GLU A 211 -1.57 -9.31 -22.09
CA GLU A 211 -1.06 -9.45 -23.46
C GLU A 211 0.48 -9.46 -23.49
N ARG A 212 1.12 -8.60 -22.71
CA ARG A 212 2.59 -8.54 -22.63
C ARG A 212 3.18 -9.84 -22.07
N VAL A 213 2.56 -10.38 -21.01
CA VAL A 213 3.01 -11.62 -20.36
C VAL A 213 2.69 -12.85 -21.21
N GLU A 214 1.52 -12.88 -21.87
CA GLU A 214 1.14 -13.96 -22.80
C GLU A 214 2.05 -14.05 -24.02
N ASN A 215 2.49 -12.91 -24.53
CA ASN A 215 3.44 -12.88 -25.67
C ASN A 215 4.79 -13.52 -25.33
N GLU A 216 5.21 -13.46 -24.04
CA GLU A 216 6.49 -14.02 -23.59
C GLU A 216 6.35 -15.47 -23.11
N TYR A 217 5.34 -15.76 -22.30
CA TYR A 217 5.21 -17.05 -21.59
C TYR A 217 4.08 -17.94 -22.10
N GLY A 218 3.35 -17.50 -23.14
CA GLY A 218 2.19 -18.20 -23.67
C GLY A 218 0.95 -18.06 -22.78
N SER A 219 -0.03 -18.96 -22.99
CA SER A 219 -1.36 -18.85 -22.36
C SER A 219 -1.29 -18.81 -20.83
N LEU A 220 -2.11 -17.94 -20.25
CA LEU A 220 -2.24 -17.71 -18.82
C LEU A 220 -3.52 -18.34 -18.26
N THR A 221 -3.45 -18.85 -17.03
CA THR A 221 -4.62 -19.37 -16.31
C THR A 221 -4.95 -18.45 -15.15
N SER A 222 -6.18 -17.91 -15.12
CA SER A 222 -6.64 -17.07 -14.02
C SER A 222 -6.90 -17.89 -12.76
N GLN A 223 -6.55 -17.35 -11.59
CA GLN A 223 -6.91 -17.92 -10.30
C GLN A 223 -8.23 -17.33 -9.80
N VAL A 224 -8.97 -18.10 -8.99
CA VAL A 224 -10.17 -17.59 -8.30
C VAL A 224 -9.76 -16.48 -7.34
N ARG A 225 -10.34 -15.28 -7.52
CA ARG A 225 -10.06 -14.14 -6.66
C ARG A 225 -10.63 -14.37 -5.26
N LYS A 226 -9.80 -14.20 -4.24
CA LYS A 226 -10.25 -14.23 -2.84
C LYS A 226 -11.04 -12.95 -2.53
N GLU A 227 -12.08 -13.08 -1.73
CA GLU A 227 -12.85 -11.94 -1.22
C GLU A 227 -11.93 -10.89 -0.59
N SER A 228 -12.25 -9.61 -0.77
CA SER A 228 -11.47 -8.45 -0.32
C SER A 228 -10.02 -8.34 -0.86
N SER A 229 -9.60 -9.26 -1.74
CA SER A 229 -8.30 -9.14 -2.41
C SER A 229 -8.24 -7.92 -3.31
N THR A 230 -7.11 -7.20 -3.29
CA THR A 230 -6.87 -6.11 -4.26
C THR A 230 -6.36 -6.63 -5.59
N ALA A 231 -5.70 -7.78 -5.61
CA ALA A 231 -5.09 -8.36 -6.80
C ALA A 231 -5.88 -9.55 -7.31
N ASN A 232 -6.01 -9.63 -8.63
CA ASN A 232 -6.29 -10.86 -9.35
C ASN A 232 -4.96 -11.54 -9.66
N TYR A 233 -4.93 -12.88 -9.70
CA TYR A 233 -3.72 -13.65 -9.93
C TYR A 233 -3.86 -14.55 -11.16
N TRP A 234 -2.72 -14.77 -11.83
CA TRP A 234 -2.58 -15.64 -12.98
C TRP A 234 -1.36 -16.53 -12.83
N ASN A 235 -1.42 -17.69 -13.47
CA ASN A 235 -0.29 -18.61 -13.60
C ASN A 235 0.14 -18.72 -15.05
N THR A 236 1.44 -18.80 -15.28
CA THR A 236 2.02 -19.25 -16.55
C THR A 236 1.91 -20.77 -16.67
N LYS A 237 2.20 -21.32 -17.85
CA LYS A 237 2.24 -22.77 -18.08
C LYS A 237 3.26 -23.48 -17.18
N ASP A 238 4.36 -22.81 -16.85
CA ASP A 238 5.43 -23.34 -15.99
C ASP A 238 5.10 -23.24 -14.49
N GLY A 239 3.89 -22.80 -14.13
CA GLY A 239 3.42 -22.72 -12.75
C GLY A 239 3.83 -21.46 -12.00
N ASN A 240 4.54 -20.52 -12.63
CA ASN A 240 4.88 -19.24 -12.02
C ASN A 240 3.64 -18.36 -11.89
N SER A 241 3.54 -17.65 -10.75
CA SER A 241 2.38 -16.79 -10.45
C SER A 241 2.75 -15.32 -10.47
N PHE A 242 1.80 -14.48 -10.88
CA PHE A 242 1.85 -13.03 -10.70
C PHE A 242 0.45 -12.47 -10.45
N GLY A 243 0.38 -11.24 -9.95
CA GLY A 243 -0.89 -10.57 -9.67
C GLY A 243 -1.02 -9.24 -10.41
N ILE A 244 -2.24 -8.78 -10.63
CA ILE A 244 -2.54 -7.45 -11.15
C ILE A 244 -3.54 -6.77 -10.21
N ILE A 245 -3.27 -5.52 -9.85
CA ILE A 245 -4.14 -4.65 -9.06
C ILE A 245 -4.72 -3.61 -10.01
N ALA A 246 -5.85 -3.95 -10.62
CA ALA A 246 -6.50 -3.16 -11.65
C ALA A 246 -7.55 -2.22 -11.05
N ASN A 247 -7.11 -1.08 -10.52
CA ASN A 247 -8.01 -0.12 -9.87
C ASN A 247 -8.95 0.57 -10.85
N GLU A 248 -8.52 0.74 -12.08
CA GLU A 248 -9.22 1.52 -13.11
C GLU A 248 -9.95 0.62 -14.11
N SER A 249 -9.26 -0.41 -14.65
CA SER A 249 -9.83 -1.25 -15.71
C SER A 249 -10.70 -2.39 -15.17
N ALA A 250 -10.42 -2.90 -13.96
CA ALA A 250 -11.21 -3.95 -13.29
C ALA A 250 -11.33 -3.67 -11.78
N PRO A 251 -12.08 -2.64 -11.38
CA PRO A 251 -12.13 -2.16 -10.00
C PRO A 251 -12.72 -3.20 -9.03
N PHE A 252 -12.15 -3.26 -7.83
CA PHE A 252 -12.52 -4.19 -6.76
C PHE A 252 -13.18 -3.49 -5.57
N CYS A 253 -13.88 -2.38 -5.80
CA CYS A 253 -14.52 -1.60 -4.75
C CYS A 253 -15.68 -2.33 -4.08
N ARG A 254 -16.38 -3.19 -4.82
CA ARG A 254 -17.60 -3.88 -4.38
C ARG A 254 -17.42 -4.71 -3.09
N ASP A 255 -16.26 -5.32 -2.88
CA ASP A 255 -15.93 -6.13 -1.69
C ASP A 255 -14.79 -5.53 -0.86
N CYS A 256 -14.55 -4.22 -0.98
CA CYS A 256 -13.48 -3.53 -0.25
C CYS A 256 -13.75 -3.49 1.26
N ASP A 257 -12.85 -4.06 2.05
CA ASP A 257 -12.88 -4.15 3.52
C ASP A 257 -11.96 -3.17 4.25
N ARG A 258 -11.43 -2.16 3.54
CA ARG A 258 -10.32 -1.32 4.04
C ARG A 258 -10.79 0.03 4.57
N LEU A 259 -10.25 0.41 5.73
CA LEU A 259 -10.26 1.77 6.28
C LEU A 259 -8.84 2.33 6.26
N ARG A 260 -8.71 3.66 6.43
CA ARG A 260 -7.40 4.33 6.42
C ARG A 260 -7.30 5.37 7.52
N LEU A 261 -6.07 5.51 8.06
CA LEU A 261 -5.65 6.64 8.88
C LEU A 261 -4.51 7.37 8.17
N ASP A 262 -4.58 8.69 8.10
CA ASP A 262 -3.45 9.51 7.66
C ASP A 262 -2.46 9.78 8.79
N SER A 263 -1.37 10.50 8.53
CA SER A 263 -0.30 10.79 9.49
C SER A 263 -0.73 11.68 10.67
N LYS A 264 -1.91 12.28 10.61
CA LYS A 264 -2.53 13.06 11.69
C LYS A 264 -3.60 12.27 12.45
N GLY A 265 -3.82 11.00 12.10
CA GLY A 265 -4.85 10.15 12.68
C GLY A 265 -6.26 10.45 12.17
N ASN A 266 -6.43 11.15 11.04
CA ASN A 266 -7.75 11.29 10.45
C ASN A 266 -8.20 9.97 9.82
N LEU A 267 -9.44 9.58 10.11
CA LEU A 267 -10.05 8.35 9.60
C LEU A 267 -10.75 8.60 8.26
N TYR A 268 -10.43 7.79 7.26
CA TYR A 268 -11.07 7.81 5.95
C TYR A 268 -11.76 6.47 5.68
N GLY A 269 -13.00 6.53 5.26
CA GLY A 269 -13.75 5.37 4.80
C GLY A 269 -13.29 4.88 3.45
N CYS A 270 -12.89 5.76 2.55
CA CYS A 270 -12.51 5.45 1.18
C CYS A 270 -11.25 6.21 0.74
N LEU A 271 -10.49 5.60 -0.17
CA LEU A 271 -9.34 6.24 -0.83
C LEU A 271 -9.74 7.44 -1.69
N SER A 272 -10.98 7.45 -2.22
CA SER A 272 -11.54 8.56 -3.02
C SER A 272 -12.02 9.76 -2.18
N SER A 273 -11.89 9.70 -0.85
CA SER A 273 -12.34 10.80 0.01
C SER A 273 -11.23 11.81 0.20
N SER A 274 -11.53 13.09 0.01
CA SER A 274 -10.63 14.21 0.28
C SER A 274 -10.69 14.70 1.73
N THR A 275 -11.73 14.32 2.49
CA THR A 275 -11.94 14.74 3.88
C THR A 275 -11.93 13.57 4.82
N GLY A 276 -11.04 13.58 5.83
CA GLY A 276 -10.99 12.61 6.92
C GLY A 276 -11.69 13.10 8.18
N PHE A 277 -12.04 12.18 9.05
CA PHE A 277 -12.59 12.45 10.38
C PHE A 277 -11.43 12.49 11.39
N PRO A 278 -11.24 13.59 12.16
CA PRO A 278 -10.11 13.73 13.09
C PRO A 278 -10.31 12.82 14.31
N LEU A 279 -9.95 11.54 14.15
CA LEU A 279 -10.21 10.48 15.12
C LEU A 279 -9.68 10.81 16.53
N PRO A 280 -8.43 11.34 16.71
CA PRO A 280 -7.93 11.69 18.03
C PRO A 280 -8.86 12.67 18.75
N LYS A 281 -9.24 13.75 18.08
CA LYS A 281 -10.11 14.80 18.63
C LYS A 281 -11.51 14.29 18.96
N LEU A 282 -12.09 13.47 18.09
CA LEU A 282 -13.43 12.92 18.30
C LEU A 282 -13.46 11.96 19.50
N MET A 283 -12.41 11.15 19.66
CA MET A 283 -12.25 10.28 20.84
C MET A 283 -12.09 11.08 22.14
N GLU A 284 -11.31 12.17 22.11
CA GLU A 284 -11.17 13.07 23.27
C GLU A 284 -12.46 13.76 23.66
N GLN A 285 -13.32 14.04 22.69
CA GLN A 285 -14.67 14.58 22.91
C GLN A 285 -15.67 13.52 23.43
N GLY A 286 -15.25 12.27 23.59
CA GLY A 286 -16.11 11.18 24.04
C GLY A 286 -17.13 10.71 23.01
N ILE A 287 -16.92 11.03 21.72
CA ILE A 287 -17.79 10.53 20.64
C ILE A 287 -17.57 9.02 20.51
N ASP A 288 -18.67 8.29 20.48
CA ASP A 288 -18.64 6.83 20.35
C ASP A 288 -18.01 6.36 19.04
N MET A 289 -17.17 5.33 19.10
CA MET A 289 -16.47 4.78 17.94
C MET A 289 -17.42 4.30 16.85
N GLU A 290 -18.57 3.74 17.19
CA GLU A 290 -19.58 3.30 16.22
C GLU A 290 -20.17 4.47 15.43
N GLN A 291 -20.37 5.60 16.07
CA GLN A 291 -20.84 6.82 15.41
C GLN A 291 -19.80 7.35 14.43
N ILE A 292 -18.53 7.42 14.85
CA ILE A 292 -17.43 7.87 13.98
C ILE A 292 -17.30 6.95 12.76
N LEU A 293 -17.33 5.64 12.97
CA LEU A 293 -17.25 4.65 11.90
C LEU A 293 -18.45 4.76 10.96
N THR A 294 -19.66 4.93 11.48
CA THR A 294 -20.86 5.10 10.65
C THR A 294 -20.72 6.28 9.70
N LEU A 295 -20.16 7.40 10.18
CA LEU A 295 -19.90 8.58 9.33
C LEU A 295 -18.82 8.28 8.27
N ALA A 296 -17.69 7.65 8.67
CA ALA A 296 -16.62 7.33 7.75
C ALA A 296 -17.07 6.34 6.67
N LEU A 297 -17.91 5.37 7.01
CA LEU A 297 -18.39 4.36 6.07
C LEU A 297 -19.34 4.91 4.99
N ARG A 298 -20.00 6.07 5.22
CA ARG A 298 -20.76 6.77 4.17
C ARG A 298 -19.90 7.25 3.00
N GLN A 299 -18.59 7.36 3.18
CA GLN A 299 -17.65 7.72 2.12
C GLN A 299 -17.38 6.57 1.13
N LYS A 300 -17.80 5.34 1.45
CA LYS A 300 -17.51 4.16 0.64
C LYS A 300 -18.11 4.23 -0.75
N GLN A 301 -17.27 3.92 -1.74
CA GLN A 301 -17.71 3.72 -3.11
C GLN A 301 -18.08 2.26 -3.33
N ASP A 302 -19.07 2.04 -4.16
CA ASP A 302 -19.56 0.70 -4.49
C ASP A 302 -18.91 0.15 -5.78
N LEU A 303 -18.82 0.96 -6.84
CA LEU A 303 -18.49 0.50 -8.17
C LEU A 303 -17.01 0.69 -8.53
N ARG A 304 -16.47 1.88 -8.32
CA ARG A 304 -15.10 2.22 -8.75
C ARG A 304 -14.46 3.31 -7.91
N PHE A 305 -13.15 3.38 -8.01
CA PHE A 305 -12.36 4.50 -7.54
C PHE A 305 -12.69 5.76 -8.35
N LYS A 306 -12.83 6.92 -7.69
CA LYS A 306 -13.22 8.20 -8.31
C LYS A 306 -12.10 9.25 -8.35
N GLY A 307 -10.86 8.85 -8.09
CA GLY A 307 -9.78 9.79 -7.88
C GLY A 307 -9.75 10.38 -6.47
N SER A 308 -8.73 11.13 -6.15
CA SER A 308 -8.58 11.88 -4.89
C SER A 308 -7.54 12.98 -5.08
N ASP A 309 -7.80 14.15 -4.51
CA ASP A 309 -6.84 15.27 -4.41
C ASP A 309 -5.71 14.96 -3.43
N LEU A 310 -5.92 14.01 -2.53
CA LEU A 310 -4.87 13.58 -1.62
C LEU A 310 -3.80 12.77 -2.37
N THR A 311 -2.55 13.02 -2.02
CA THR A 311 -1.43 12.22 -2.54
C THR A 311 -1.38 10.84 -1.87
N MET A 312 -0.77 9.87 -2.56
CA MET A 312 -0.52 8.55 -1.96
C MET A 312 0.35 8.61 -0.71
N MET A 313 1.22 9.62 -0.59
CA MET A 313 2.02 9.83 0.62
C MET A 313 1.17 10.25 1.82
N ALA A 314 0.16 11.08 1.59
CA ALA A 314 -0.70 11.58 2.66
C ALA A 314 -1.61 10.48 3.25
N ILE A 315 -2.25 9.70 2.38
CA ILE A 315 -3.30 8.75 2.80
C ILE A 315 -2.82 7.28 2.84
N GLY A 316 -1.59 7.02 2.42
CA GLY A 316 -0.98 5.71 2.39
C GLY A 316 -1.44 4.82 1.23
N GLY A 317 -0.49 4.38 0.44
CA GLY A 317 -0.69 3.50 -0.72
C GLY A 317 -0.71 2.02 -0.42
#